data_6e1bb084d265744d289cf29f411563b5
#
_entry.id   6e1bb084d265744d289cf29f411563b5
#
_cell.length_a   1.000
_cell.length_b   1.000
_cell.length_c   1.000
_cell.angle_alpha   90.00
_cell.angle_beta   90.00
_cell.angle_gamma   90.00
#
_symmetry.space_group_name_H-M   'P 1'
#
loop_
_entity.id
_entity.type
_entity.pdbx_description
1 polymer ?
#
loop_
_entity_poly.entity_id
_entity_poly.type
_entity_poly.pdbx_seq_one_letter_code
_entity_poly.pdbx_strand_id
1 'polypeptide(L)'
;FWQYVVGAFEHNGLAGLEQCRQQLSHCSLQELEGPITGLINVLAADGAPWSLVLDDYHFIRDPQLQRQVSYFMDYLPPGVMVTLASRTEPALPLSRWRVRRWVEDVHPGLLAFSEEECQHFFHDTMGLELSELEIRRICSKTEGWVAAMQLSALSGGSIDDQKSGAGHQRIDLDERRISDYVLTEVLEQQPAPVRDFLLDTACCPRLCASLCDAVRGTTNSQALLEQLLRENLFLIPLDTHNEWFRYHDLFRDALLQRVRQFKPEDTEKQWQRAVHWLLIHGHVQEGISQIVQHQDWPWLAKVLAEHGNNLIHGGFHLPVLSWLDSLPANTLQDSPQLLMLRVWALFFANRVDVLEPLLGELEDMLDKQVADSHPDAEGALGLQSEISLIRSYLARSKSDDKSASDLTQQVLRDIDHTRIPLKSVTYYGVGLDYYGKGDLAAAEDALTSAVRYGEL
;
A
#
# COMPACT_ATOMS: atom_id res chain seq x y z
N PHE A 1 -4.70 4.06 7.00
CA PHE A 1 -3.83 4.64 8.01
C PHE A 1 -4.41 4.47 9.42
N TRP A 2 -5.57 5.07 9.76
CA TRP A 2 -6.12 5.02 11.12
C TRP A 2 -6.47 3.62 11.62
N GLN A 3 -6.89 2.71 10.74
CA GLN A 3 -7.09 1.31 11.11
C GLN A 3 -5.80 0.63 11.58
N TYR A 4 -4.67 0.96 10.95
CA TYR A 4 -3.36 0.47 11.38
C TYR A 4 -2.92 1.09 12.70
N VAL A 5 -3.17 2.39 12.90
CA VAL A 5 -2.86 3.06 14.18
C VAL A 5 -3.65 2.44 15.32
N VAL A 6 -4.97 2.25 15.15
CA VAL A 6 -5.82 1.58 16.14
C VAL A 6 -5.35 0.13 16.37
N GLY A 7 -5.08 -0.62 15.29
CA GLY A 7 -4.58 -1.99 15.39
C GLY A 7 -3.23 -2.09 16.11
N ALA A 8 -2.34 -1.11 15.95
CA ALA A 8 -1.07 -1.07 16.66
C ALA A 8 -1.26 -0.88 18.18
N PHE A 9 -2.17 -0.01 18.60
CA PHE A 9 -2.52 0.15 20.01
C PHE A 9 -3.18 -1.10 20.60
N GLU A 10 -4.13 -1.72 19.87
CA GLU A 10 -4.77 -2.99 20.29
C GLU A 10 -3.76 -4.11 20.45
N HIS A 11 -2.86 -4.26 19.48
CA HIS A 11 -1.82 -5.30 19.51
C HIS A 11 -0.89 -5.17 20.73
N ASN A 12 -0.66 -3.94 21.17
CA ASN A 12 0.16 -3.66 22.34
C ASN A 12 -0.65 -3.57 23.65
N GLY A 13 -1.92 -3.99 23.65
CA GLY A 13 -2.72 -4.22 24.85
C GLY A 13 -3.68 -3.10 25.23
N LEU A 14 -3.87 -2.05 24.41
CA LEU A 14 -4.90 -1.04 24.66
C LEU A 14 -6.29 -1.64 24.39
N ALA A 15 -7.12 -1.74 25.41
CA ALA A 15 -8.47 -2.25 25.33
C ALA A 15 -9.50 -1.12 25.03
N GLY A 16 -10.71 -1.50 24.59
CA GLY A 16 -11.83 -0.56 24.41
C GLY A 16 -11.87 0.14 23.07
N LEU A 17 -11.15 -0.37 22.06
CA LEU A 17 -11.06 0.21 20.71
C LEU A 17 -12.08 -0.38 19.72
N GLU A 18 -12.93 -1.32 20.14
CA GLU A 18 -13.88 -2.03 19.25
C GLU A 18 -14.84 -1.08 18.53
N GLN A 19 -15.38 -0.09 19.27
CA GLN A 19 -16.27 0.93 18.71
C GLN A 19 -15.52 1.81 17.71
N CYS A 20 -14.29 2.22 18.03
CA CYS A 20 -13.43 3.01 17.16
C CYS A 20 -13.17 2.28 15.83
N ARG A 21 -12.84 1.00 15.92
CA ARG A 21 -12.59 0.15 14.76
C ARG A 21 -13.84 -0.03 13.89
N GLN A 22 -15.01 -0.25 14.49
CA GLN A 22 -16.27 -0.33 13.77
C GLN A 22 -16.57 0.98 13.03
N GLN A 23 -16.40 2.12 13.69
CA GLN A 23 -16.61 3.42 13.06
C GLN A 23 -15.65 3.63 11.87
N LEU A 24 -14.37 3.30 12.03
CA LEU A 24 -13.37 3.39 10.95
C LEU A 24 -13.67 2.49 9.75
N SER A 25 -14.46 1.42 9.94
CA SER A 25 -14.87 0.53 8.85
C SER A 25 -16.02 1.09 8.01
N HIS A 26 -16.81 2.03 8.58
CA HIS A 26 -18.05 2.51 7.99
C HIS A 26 -18.04 4.01 7.65
N CYS A 27 -17.07 4.77 8.16
CA CYS A 27 -16.97 6.22 7.92
C CYS A 27 -16.34 6.53 6.56
N SER A 28 -16.88 7.59 5.92
CA SER A 28 -16.19 8.23 4.80
C SER A 28 -14.91 8.94 5.28
N LEU A 29 -13.97 9.19 4.37
CA LEU A 29 -12.72 9.91 4.71
C LEU A 29 -12.98 11.31 5.33
N GLN A 30 -14.15 11.90 5.09
CA GLN A 30 -14.53 13.21 5.61
C GLN A 30 -15.04 13.17 7.06
N GLU A 31 -15.44 12.01 7.57
CA GLU A 31 -16.10 11.84 8.88
C GLU A 31 -15.18 11.18 9.95
N LEU A 32 -13.88 11.13 9.68
CA LEU A 32 -12.91 10.43 10.56
C LEU A 32 -12.60 11.16 11.87
N GLU A 33 -13.03 12.42 12.07
CA GLU A 33 -12.82 13.12 13.34
C GLU A 33 -13.49 12.40 14.53
N GLY A 34 -14.66 11.82 14.33
CA GLY A 34 -15.36 11.04 15.36
C GLY A 34 -14.57 9.83 15.85
N PRO A 35 -14.18 8.89 14.97
CA PRO A 35 -13.31 7.78 15.32
C PRO A 35 -11.97 8.18 15.93
N ILE A 36 -11.33 9.23 15.43
CA ILE A 36 -10.08 9.74 16.00
C ILE A 36 -10.30 10.28 17.42
N THR A 37 -11.38 11.01 17.64
CA THR A 37 -11.79 11.45 18.97
C THR A 37 -12.06 10.27 19.90
N GLY A 38 -12.68 9.19 19.38
CA GLY A 38 -12.86 7.95 20.10
C GLY A 38 -11.54 7.34 20.58
N LEU A 39 -10.54 7.26 19.71
CA LEU A 39 -9.20 6.79 20.05
C LEU A 39 -8.55 7.67 21.13
N ILE A 40 -8.63 9.00 20.99
CA ILE A 40 -8.10 9.97 21.97
C ILE A 40 -8.74 9.72 23.34
N ASN A 41 -10.06 9.54 23.39
CA ASN A 41 -10.80 9.32 24.64
C ASN A 41 -10.41 7.99 25.31
N VAL A 42 -10.20 6.93 24.54
CA VAL A 42 -9.74 5.62 25.05
C VAL A 42 -8.34 5.77 25.63
N LEU A 43 -7.41 6.42 24.92
CA LEU A 43 -6.07 6.71 25.41
C LEU A 43 -6.08 7.55 26.71
N ALA A 44 -6.97 8.54 26.76
CA ALA A 44 -7.14 9.38 27.95
C ALA A 44 -7.70 8.59 29.15
N ALA A 45 -8.62 7.66 28.90
CA ALA A 45 -9.26 6.85 29.94
C ALA A 45 -8.30 5.76 30.47
N ASP A 46 -7.46 5.20 29.62
CA ASP A 46 -6.45 4.21 30.00
C ASP A 46 -5.36 4.82 30.91
N GLY A 47 -4.95 6.05 30.64
CA GLY A 47 -4.01 6.81 31.47
C GLY A 47 -2.59 6.27 31.53
N ALA A 48 -2.28 5.18 30.84
CA ALA A 48 -0.92 4.63 30.73
C ALA A 48 -0.07 5.48 29.75
N PRO A 49 1.26 5.47 29.92
CA PRO A 49 2.15 6.11 28.95
C PRO A 49 2.20 5.29 27.64
N TRP A 50 1.89 5.94 26.53
CA TRP A 50 1.94 5.34 25.20
C TRP A 50 2.92 6.09 24.30
N SER A 51 3.60 5.35 23.44
CA SER A 51 4.47 5.90 22.40
C SER A 51 4.03 5.35 21.03
N LEU A 52 3.66 6.25 20.13
CA LEU A 52 3.37 5.93 18.74
C LEU A 52 4.53 6.41 17.87
N VAL A 53 5.13 5.51 17.12
CA VAL A 53 6.19 5.83 16.16
C VAL A 53 5.60 5.76 14.75
N LEU A 54 5.70 6.85 14.00
CA LEU A 54 5.34 6.93 12.60
C LEU A 54 6.62 7.12 11.79
N ASP A 55 7.10 6.01 11.22
CA ASP A 55 8.29 6.00 10.39
C ASP A 55 7.94 6.36 8.95
N ASP A 56 8.92 6.89 8.21
CA ASP A 56 8.80 7.28 6.80
C ASP A 56 7.58 8.19 6.52
N TYR A 57 7.27 9.11 7.42
CA TYR A 57 6.09 9.98 7.35
C TYR A 57 6.01 10.80 6.05
N HIS A 58 7.12 11.02 5.37
CA HIS A 58 7.19 11.73 4.08
C HIS A 58 6.40 11.08 2.94
N PHE A 59 5.99 9.80 3.08
CA PHE A 59 5.08 9.14 2.14
C PHE A 59 3.62 9.59 2.31
N ILE A 60 3.25 10.17 3.45
CA ILE A 60 1.91 10.68 3.70
C ILE A 60 1.77 12.06 3.04
N ARG A 61 1.24 12.07 1.81
CA ARG A 61 1.08 13.29 1.00
C ARG A 61 -0.36 13.80 0.94
N ASP A 62 -1.33 12.99 1.36
CA ASP A 62 -2.74 13.35 1.33
C ASP A 62 -3.03 14.51 2.31
N PRO A 63 -3.55 15.68 1.82
CA PRO A 63 -3.80 16.84 2.68
C PRO A 63 -4.89 16.59 3.73
N GLN A 64 -5.81 15.66 3.47
CA GLN A 64 -6.87 15.31 4.40
C GLN A 64 -6.31 14.49 5.55
N LEU A 65 -5.46 13.52 5.24
CA LEU A 65 -4.78 12.70 6.25
C LEU A 65 -3.84 13.58 7.11
N GLN A 66 -3.12 14.53 6.50
CA GLN A 66 -2.29 15.51 7.22
C GLN A 66 -3.12 16.31 8.24
N ARG A 67 -4.34 16.75 7.87
CA ARG A 67 -5.26 17.45 8.79
C ARG A 67 -5.73 16.57 9.93
N GLN A 68 -6.04 15.30 9.63
CA GLN A 68 -6.46 14.32 10.63
C GLN A 68 -5.35 14.01 11.63
N VAL A 69 -4.12 13.84 11.16
CA VAL A 69 -2.94 13.65 12.03
C VAL A 69 -2.72 14.91 12.87
N SER A 70 -2.85 16.11 12.28
CA SER A 70 -2.78 17.36 13.03
C SER A 70 -3.84 17.42 14.13
N TYR A 71 -5.09 17.04 13.81
CA TYR A 71 -6.17 16.96 14.79
C TYR A 71 -5.84 15.99 15.92
N PHE A 72 -5.39 14.79 15.61
CA PHE A 72 -4.98 13.80 16.62
C PHE A 72 -3.90 14.36 17.55
N MET A 73 -2.87 14.99 16.98
CA MET A 73 -1.77 15.59 17.74
C MET A 73 -2.20 16.77 18.62
N ASP A 74 -3.14 17.58 18.13
CA ASP A 74 -3.64 18.74 18.90
C ASP A 74 -4.40 18.33 20.18
N TYR A 75 -4.95 17.12 20.22
CA TYR A 75 -5.77 16.60 21.31
C TYR A 75 -5.19 15.39 22.02
N LEU A 76 -3.89 15.12 21.85
CA LEU A 76 -3.21 14.02 22.56
C LEU A 76 -3.36 14.17 24.08
N PRO A 77 -3.75 13.10 24.79
CA PRO A 77 -3.81 13.13 26.24
C PRO A 77 -2.39 13.14 26.86
N PRO A 78 -2.25 13.65 28.11
CA PRO A 78 -0.99 13.57 28.82
C PRO A 78 -0.48 12.11 28.90
N GLY A 79 0.81 11.91 28.68
CA GLY A 79 1.42 10.57 28.70
C GLY A 79 1.47 9.86 27.34
N VAL A 80 0.82 10.39 26.31
CA VAL A 80 0.95 9.86 24.95
C VAL A 80 1.97 10.69 24.16
N MET A 81 2.99 10.02 23.64
CA MET A 81 4.03 10.61 22.81
C MET A 81 3.93 10.10 21.39
N VAL A 82 4.14 10.98 20.42
CA VAL A 82 4.24 10.59 19.01
C VAL A 82 5.62 10.97 18.47
N THR A 83 6.31 10.00 17.90
CA THR A 83 7.59 10.21 17.21
C THR A 83 7.37 10.10 15.71
N LEU A 84 7.77 11.13 14.98
CA LEU A 84 7.73 11.15 13.51
C LEU A 84 9.14 11.05 12.96
N ALA A 85 9.40 10.04 12.13
CA ALA A 85 10.59 10.00 11.31
C ALA A 85 10.23 10.37 9.87
N SER A 86 10.94 11.35 9.31
CA SER A 86 10.63 11.88 7.97
C SER A 86 11.87 12.44 7.31
N ARG A 87 12.03 12.21 5.99
CA ARG A 87 13.13 12.80 5.22
C ARG A 87 12.94 14.29 4.91
N THR A 88 11.67 14.73 4.93
CA THR A 88 11.30 16.13 4.66
C THR A 88 10.46 16.65 5.82
N GLU A 89 10.44 17.95 6.00
CA GLU A 89 9.57 18.56 7.01
C GLU A 89 8.10 18.22 6.71
N PRO A 90 7.38 17.57 7.66
CA PRO A 90 5.99 17.20 7.45
C PRO A 90 5.10 18.43 7.23
N ALA A 91 4.08 18.32 6.39
CA ALA A 91 3.10 19.38 6.17
C ALA A 91 2.12 19.49 7.36
N LEU A 92 2.66 19.59 8.58
CA LEU A 92 1.96 19.71 9.84
C LEU A 92 2.20 21.10 10.43
N PRO A 93 1.35 21.60 11.35
CA PRO A 93 1.50 22.93 11.94
C PRO A 93 2.63 23.01 12.99
N LEU A 94 3.84 22.55 12.61
CA LEU A 94 5.01 22.42 13.49
C LEU A 94 5.37 23.73 14.17
N SER A 95 5.31 24.85 13.45
CA SER A 95 5.60 26.19 14.02
C SER A 95 4.70 26.51 15.21
N ARG A 96 3.42 26.16 15.13
CA ARG A 96 2.45 26.35 16.23
C ARG A 96 2.80 25.46 17.42
N TRP A 97 3.18 24.20 17.17
CA TRP A 97 3.53 23.25 18.21
C TRP A 97 4.89 23.58 18.86
N ARG A 98 5.87 24.05 18.08
CA ARG A 98 7.16 24.52 18.60
C ARG A 98 6.98 25.70 19.58
N VAL A 99 6.13 26.69 19.24
CA VAL A 99 5.83 27.81 20.14
C VAL A 99 5.19 27.33 21.46
N ARG A 100 4.37 26.26 21.40
CA ARG A 100 3.74 25.67 22.59
C ARG A 100 4.65 24.70 23.35
N ARG A 101 5.87 24.43 22.85
CA ARG A 101 6.79 23.43 23.37
C ARG A 101 6.19 22.01 23.41
N TRP A 102 5.37 21.69 22.41
CA TRP A 102 4.79 20.36 22.24
C TRP A 102 5.63 19.45 21.35
N VAL A 103 6.56 20.01 20.59
CA VAL A 103 7.45 19.30 19.67
C VAL A 103 8.89 19.58 20.04
N GLU A 104 9.66 18.55 20.06
CA GLU A 104 11.11 18.57 20.10
C GLU A 104 11.64 18.05 18.76
N ASP A 105 12.47 18.83 18.11
CA ASP A 105 13.06 18.49 16.82
C ASP A 105 14.36 17.71 17.05
N VAL A 106 14.40 16.46 16.56
CA VAL A 106 15.63 15.67 16.51
C VAL A 106 16.30 15.91 15.16
N HIS A 107 17.31 16.75 15.15
CA HIS A 107 18.07 17.08 13.94
C HIS A 107 19.06 15.97 13.56
N PRO A 108 19.45 15.84 12.28
CA PRO A 108 20.42 14.84 11.82
C PRO A 108 21.71 14.80 12.63
N GLY A 109 22.20 15.93 13.12
CA GLY A 109 23.38 15.99 13.97
C GLY A 109 23.24 15.33 15.35
N LEU A 110 22.00 15.16 15.86
CA LEU A 110 21.74 14.42 17.10
C LEU A 110 21.62 12.90 16.85
N LEU A 111 21.40 12.49 15.61
CA LEU A 111 21.33 11.09 15.20
C LEU A 111 22.68 10.58 14.69
N ALA A 112 23.63 11.48 14.47
CA ALA A 112 24.98 11.13 14.06
C ALA A 112 25.70 10.42 15.20
N PHE A 113 26.39 9.32 14.88
CA PHE A 113 27.20 8.60 15.87
C PHE A 113 28.39 9.43 16.32
N SER A 114 28.62 9.47 17.62
CA SER A 114 29.87 9.94 18.23
C SER A 114 31.05 9.02 17.87
N GLU A 115 32.27 9.46 18.11
CA GLU A 115 33.45 8.62 17.90
C GLU A 115 33.40 7.31 18.71
N GLU A 116 32.85 7.33 19.92
CA GLU A 116 32.68 6.14 20.78
C GLU A 116 31.66 5.18 20.18
N GLU A 117 30.50 5.69 19.72
CA GLU A 117 29.48 4.90 19.06
C GLU A 117 29.97 4.35 17.72
N CYS A 118 30.74 5.10 16.95
CA CYS A 118 31.43 4.62 15.75
C CYS A 118 32.35 3.43 16.08
N GLN A 119 33.11 3.52 17.17
CA GLN A 119 34.00 2.44 17.60
C GLN A 119 33.22 1.17 17.95
N HIS A 120 32.16 1.30 18.74
CA HIS A 120 31.27 0.17 19.07
C HIS A 120 30.62 -0.41 17.82
N PHE A 121 30.17 0.43 16.90
CA PHE A 121 29.57 -0.02 15.67
C PHE A 121 30.54 -0.86 14.82
N PHE A 122 31.77 -0.39 14.62
CA PHE A 122 32.74 -1.14 13.81
C PHE A 122 33.21 -2.41 14.51
N HIS A 123 33.47 -2.38 15.82
CA HIS A 123 33.94 -3.56 16.55
C HIS A 123 32.84 -4.55 16.85
N ASP A 124 31.74 -4.10 17.47
CA ASP A 124 30.72 -5.02 18.03
C ASP A 124 29.69 -5.45 17.00
N THR A 125 29.32 -4.53 16.09
CA THR A 125 28.26 -4.79 15.10
C THR A 125 28.85 -5.35 13.80
N MET A 126 29.93 -4.76 13.31
CA MET A 126 30.53 -5.14 12.02
C MET A 126 31.66 -6.15 12.15
N GLY A 127 32.17 -6.39 13.38
CA GLY A 127 33.23 -7.36 13.63
C GLY A 127 34.59 -6.98 13.01
N LEU A 128 34.83 -5.67 12.79
CA LEU A 128 36.04 -5.17 12.14
C LEU A 128 37.04 -4.67 13.18
N GLU A 129 38.28 -5.13 13.10
CA GLU A 129 39.38 -4.63 13.91
C GLU A 129 40.08 -3.44 13.19
N LEU A 130 39.48 -2.26 13.31
CA LEU A 130 40.05 -1.02 12.78
C LEU A 130 40.82 -0.29 13.87
N SER A 131 41.94 0.40 13.49
CA SER A 131 42.63 1.29 14.38
C SER A 131 41.81 2.52 14.73
N GLU A 132 42.04 3.14 15.89
CA GLU A 132 41.37 4.39 16.27
C GLU A 132 41.51 5.48 15.21
N LEU A 133 42.63 5.53 14.50
CA LEU A 133 42.89 6.51 13.46
C LEU A 133 41.99 6.31 12.23
N GLU A 134 41.75 5.05 11.86
CA GLU A 134 40.86 4.67 10.77
C GLU A 134 39.41 4.96 11.13
N ILE A 135 38.99 4.60 12.35
CA ILE A 135 37.64 4.87 12.85
C ILE A 135 37.38 6.38 12.85
N ARG A 136 38.29 7.19 13.39
CA ARG A 136 38.14 8.64 13.37
C ARG A 136 38.04 9.21 11.96
N ARG A 137 38.85 8.70 11.02
CA ARG A 137 38.76 9.11 9.62
C ARG A 137 37.41 8.77 8.99
N ILE A 138 36.92 7.57 9.19
CA ILE A 138 35.63 7.14 8.66
C ILE A 138 34.52 7.96 9.31
N CYS A 139 34.50 8.06 10.64
CA CYS A 139 33.52 8.81 11.40
C CYS A 139 33.47 10.29 10.96
N SER A 140 34.65 10.92 10.82
CA SER A 140 34.74 12.30 10.35
C SER A 140 34.25 12.47 8.91
N LYS A 141 34.55 11.53 8.01
CA LYS A 141 34.10 11.59 6.61
C LYS A 141 32.62 11.31 6.43
N THR A 142 32.05 10.44 7.26
CA THR A 142 30.63 10.09 7.23
C THR A 142 29.80 11.00 8.14
N GLU A 143 30.44 11.90 8.88
CA GLU A 143 29.80 12.75 9.89
C GLU A 143 28.95 11.94 10.88
N GLY A 144 29.38 10.71 11.20
CA GLY A 144 28.65 9.81 12.09
C GLY A 144 27.40 9.19 11.48
N TRP A 145 27.17 9.32 10.18
CA TRP A 145 26.02 8.72 9.52
C TRP A 145 26.19 7.21 9.36
N VAL A 146 25.35 6.44 10.10
CA VAL A 146 25.47 4.99 10.25
C VAL A 146 25.46 4.26 8.90
N ALA A 147 24.57 4.66 7.99
CA ALA A 147 24.47 3.99 6.68
C ALA A 147 25.75 4.21 5.85
N ALA A 148 26.34 5.42 5.87
CA ALA A 148 27.61 5.68 5.20
C ALA A 148 28.78 4.96 5.87
N MET A 149 28.76 4.81 7.18
CA MET A 149 29.75 4.00 7.91
C MET A 149 29.63 2.52 7.58
N GLN A 150 28.43 2.00 7.53
CA GLN A 150 28.15 0.63 7.10
C GLN A 150 28.66 0.40 5.66
N LEU A 151 28.41 1.38 4.76
CA LEU A 151 28.93 1.38 3.41
C LEU A 151 30.47 1.34 3.39
N SER A 152 31.10 2.16 4.21
CA SER A 152 32.55 2.22 4.32
C SER A 152 33.15 0.91 4.85
N ALA A 153 32.51 0.29 5.84
CA ALA A 153 32.89 -1.00 6.41
C ALA A 153 32.84 -2.13 5.36
N LEU A 154 31.80 -2.16 4.54
CA LEU A 154 31.61 -3.16 3.50
C LEU A 154 32.59 -3.00 2.32
N SER A 155 33.09 -1.78 2.10
CA SER A 155 34.06 -1.48 1.02
C SER A 155 35.50 -1.94 1.32
N GLY A 156 35.74 -2.59 2.46
CA GLY A 156 37.05 -3.14 2.80
C GLY A 156 38.10 -2.15 3.23
N GLY A 157 37.71 -1.01 3.81
CA GLY A 157 38.58 -0.15 4.60
C GLY A 157 39.70 0.59 3.88
N SER A 158 39.75 0.62 2.56
CA SER A 158 40.77 1.37 1.83
C SER A 158 40.28 2.75 1.39
N ILE A 159 40.18 3.67 2.35
CA ILE A 159 40.09 5.09 2.06
C ILE A 159 41.51 5.70 1.95
N ASP A 160 42.38 5.02 1.27
CA ASP A 160 43.69 5.52 1.00
C ASP A 160 44.07 5.29 -0.47
N ASP A 161 43.74 6.25 -1.31
CA ASP A 161 44.63 6.73 -2.41
C ASP A 161 43.98 7.89 -3.16
N GLN A 162 43.89 9.04 -2.51
CA GLN A 162 43.93 10.31 -3.26
C GLN A 162 44.84 11.28 -2.55
N LYS A 163 46.13 11.09 -2.83
CA LYS A 163 47.11 12.15 -2.76
C LYS A 163 46.78 13.20 -3.81
N SER A 164 46.25 14.33 -3.40
CA SER A 164 46.63 15.65 -3.94
C SER A 164 45.83 16.75 -3.25
N GLY A 165 46.57 17.65 -2.70
CA GLY A 165 46.36 18.90 -2.10
C GLY A 165 45.12 19.72 -2.41
N ALA A 166 44.82 20.51 -1.38
CA ALA A 166 44.04 21.74 -1.34
C ALA A 166 42.54 21.60 -1.12
N GLY A 167 42.10 22.10 0.01
CA GLY A 167 40.75 22.60 0.23
C GLY A 167 39.88 21.68 1.03
N HIS A 168 39.59 22.06 2.26
CA HIS A 168 38.49 21.52 3.06
C HIS A 168 37.21 21.74 2.28
N GLN A 169 36.83 20.82 1.39
CA GLN A 169 35.50 20.76 0.84
C GLN A 169 34.61 20.11 1.92
N ARG A 170 33.78 20.95 2.53
CA ARG A 170 32.58 20.46 3.19
C ARG A 170 31.89 19.50 2.22
N ILE A 171 31.80 18.25 2.59
CA ILE A 171 30.99 17.27 1.86
C ILE A 171 29.53 17.67 2.14
N ASP A 172 28.97 18.51 1.29
CA ASP A 172 27.51 18.57 1.16
C ASP A 172 27.10 17.16 0.71
N LEU A 173 26.35 16.47 1.56
CA LEU A 173 25.78 15.15 1.28
C LEU A 173 24.69 15.31 0.21
N ASP A 174 25.13 15.62 -1.01
CA ASP A 174 24.26 15.59 -2.17
C ASP A 174 23.86 14.12 -2.39
N GLU A 175 22.56 13.84 -2.46
CA GLU A 175 22.02 12.49 -2.71
C GLU A 175 22.70 11.82 -3.90
N ARG A 176 23.19 12.60 -4.87
CA ARG A 176 23.97 12.13 -6.00
C ARG A 176 25.33 11.58 -5.58
N ARG A 177 26.02 12.21 -4.65
CA ARG A 177 27.33 11.73 -4.18
C ARG A 177 27.20 10.46 -3.35
N ILE A 178 26.12 10.34 -2.59
CA ILE A 178 25.81 9.11 -1.86
C ILE A 178 25.49 8.00 -2.85
N SER A 179 24.67 8.28 -3.86
CA SER A 179 24.38 7.33 -4.94
C SER A 179 25.66 6.93 -5.68
N ASP A 180 26.50 7.88 -6.05
CA ASP A 180 27.78 7.61 -6.73
C ASP A 180 28.71 6.79 -5.84
N TYR A 181 28.81 7.13 -4.55
CA TYR A 181 29.60 6.38 -3.59
C TYR A 181 29.08 4.95 -3.41
N VAL A 182 27.77 4.78 -3.19
CA VAL A 182 27.10 3.49 -3.08
C VAL A 182 27.37 2.65 -4.33
N LEU A 183 27.28 3.25 -5.50
CA LEU A 183 27.47 2.55 -6.75
C LEU A 183 28.94 2.16 -6.98
N THR A 184 29.86 3.06 -6.69
CA THR A 184 31.29 2.83 -6.98
C THR A 184 31.95 1.94 -5.93
N GLU A 185 31.71 2.21 -4.65
CA GLU A 185 32.41 1.53 -3.56
C GLU A 185 31.72 0.25 -3.08
N VAL A 186 30.41 0.15 -3.27
CA VAL A 186 29.66 -1.04 -2.82
C VAL A 186 29.33 -1.94 -4.00
N LEU A 187 28.63 -1.42 -5.00
CA LEU A 187 28.12 -2.24 -6.10
C LEU A 187 29.24 -2.78 -6.99
N GLU A 188 30.23 -1.94 -7.35
CA GLU A 188 31.31 -2.36 -8.27
C GLU A 188 32.29 -3.35 -7.62
N GLN A 189 32.37 -3.38 -6.29
CA GLN A 189 33.19 -4.36 -5.57
C GLN A 189 32.50 -5.72 -5.41
N GLN A 190 31.20 -5.80 -5.68
CA GLN A 190 30.49 -7.06 -5.56
C GLN A 190 30.84 -8.01 -6.72
N PRO A 191 30.89 -9.32 -6.45
CA PRO A 191 30.95 -10.35 -7.51
C PRO A 191 29.82 -10.14 -8.53
N ALA A 192 30.09 -10.43 -9.80
CA ALA A 192 29.12 -10.22 -10.87
C ALA A 192 27.71 -10.81 -10.56
N PRO A 193 27.57 -12.04 -9.98
CA PRO A 193 26.25 -12.60 -9.68
C PRO A 193 25.47 -11.78 -8.65
N VAL A 194 26.15 -11.21 -7.65
CA VAL A 194 25.54 -10.36 -6.61
C VAL A 194 25.16 -9.00 -7.19
N ARG A 195 26.06 -8.40 -7.94
CA ARG A 195 25.82 -7.12 -8.61
C ARG A 195 24.63 -7.19 -9.57
N ASP A 196 24.59 -8.23 -10.40
CA ASP A 196 23.49 -8.43 -11.35
C ASP A 196 22.16 -8.65 -10.59
N PHE A 197 22.18 -9.43 -9.49
CA PHE A 197 21.02 -9.61 -8.63
C PHE A 197 20.48 -8.30 -8.09
N LEU A 198 21.35 -7.45 -7.53
CA LEU A 198 20.98 -6.16 -6.96
C LEU A 198 20.33 -5.23 -7.99
N LEU A 199 20.93 -5.17 -9.20
CA LEU A 199 20.40 -4.35 -10.29
C LEU A 199 19.08 -4.88 -10.84
N ASP A 200 18.98 -6.21 -11.03
CA ASP A 200 17.79 -6.82 -11.59
C ASP A 200 16.57 -6.73 -10.67
N THR A 201 16.77 -6.70 -9.36
CA THR A 201 15.70 -6.71 -8.37
C THR A 201 15.40 -5.33 -7.76
N ALA A 202 16.15 -4.30 -8.15
CA ALA A 202 15.97 -2.93 -7.64
C ALA A 202 14.54 -2.36 -7.90
N CYS A 203 13.87 -2.81 -8.96
CA CYS A 203 12.51 -2.39 -9.29
C CYS A 203 11.47 -2.87 -8.26
N CYS A 204 11.76 -3.92 -7.47
CA CYS A 204 10.84 -4.47 -6.50
C CYS A 204 10.85 -3.66 -5.20
N PRO A 205 9.69 -3.20 -4.68
CA PRO A 205 9.62 -2.54 -3.37
C PRO A 205 9.96 -3.47 -2.21
N ARG A 206 9.59 -4.73 -2.34
CA ARG A 206 9.95 -5.82 -1.43
C ARG A 206 10.35 -7.06 -2.21
N LEU A 207 11.06 -7.95 -1.58
CA LEU A 207 11.73 -9.07 -2.19
C LEU A 207 11.38 -10.36 -1.46
N CYS A 208 11.12 -11.42 -2.22
CA CYS A 208 11.21 -12.79 -1.75
C CYS A 208 11.90 -13.64 -2.83
N ALA A 209 12.36 -14.80 -2.49
CA ALA A 209 13.16 -15.62 -3.43
C ALA A 209 12.43 -15.88 -4.74
N SER A 210 11.16 -16.29 -4.68
CA SER A 210 10.35 -16.63 -5.86
C SER A 210 10.02 -15.41 -6.73
N LEU A 211 9.79 -14.23 -6.13
CA LEU A 211 9.63 -12.97 -6.87
C LEU A 211 10.93 -12.60 -7.59
N CYS A 212 12.07 -12.66 -6.90
CA CYS A 212 13.37 -12.38 -7.49
C CYS A 212 13.71 -13.35 -8.62
N ASP A 213 13.40 -14.64 -8.45
CA ASP A 213 13.58 -15.65 -9.49
C ASP A 213 12.72 -15.34 -10.72
N ALA A 214 11.48 -14.95 -10.55
CA ALA A 214 10.59 -14.56 -11.64
C ALA A 214 11.10 -13.33 -12.40
N VAL A 215 11.54 -12.30 -11.68
CA VAL A 215 12.08 -11.06 -12.26
C VAL A 215 13.35 -11.34 -13.07
N ARG A 216 14.25 -12.16 -12.55
CA ARG A 216 15.55 -12.47 -13.15
C ARG A 216 15.48 -13.60 -14.19
N GLY A 217 14.44 -14.44 -14.13
CA GLY A 217 14.35 -15.67 -14.93
C GLY A 217 15.38 -16.73 -14.50
N THR A 218 15.67 -16.84 -13.20
CA THR A 218 16.63 -17.75 -12.58
C THR A 218 16.01 -18.50 -11.41
N THR A 219 16.75 -19.37 -10.73
CA THR A 219 16.26 -20.14 -9.57
C THR A 219 17.23 -20.12 -8.38
N ASN A 220 18.11 -19.11 -8.30
CA ASN A 220 19.16 -19.03 -7.29
C ASN A 220 19.01 -17.86 -6.34
N SER A 221 17.88 -17.17 -6.34
CA SER A 221 17.70 -15.94 -5.59
C SER A 221 17.68 -16.14 -4.07
N GLN A 222 17.22 -17.30 -3.58
CA GLN A 222 17.27 -17.61 -2.14
C GLN A 222 18.70 -17.55 -1.61
N ALA A 223 19.64 -18.21 -2.28
CA ALA A 223 21.04 -18.22 -1.84
C ALA A 223 21.67 -16.83 -1.87
N LEU A 224 21.29 -15.99 -2.85
CA LEU A 224 21.77 -14.62 -2.94
C LEU A 224 21.16 -13.72 -1.85
N LEU A 225 19.89 -13.86 -1.54
CA LEU A 225 19.25 -13.13 -0.42
C LEU A 225 19.89 -13.51 0.93
N GLU A 226 20.15 -14.79 1.16
CA GLU A 226 20.86 -15.25 2.36
C GLU A 226 22.30 -14.74 2.42
N GLN A 227 22.99 -14.64 1.27
CA GLN A 227 24.32 -14.05 1.19
C GLN A 227 24.26 -12.56 1.54
N LEU A 228 23.36 -11.79 0.92
CA LEU A 228 23.18 -10.36 1.18
C LEU A 228 22.86 -10.08 2.65
N LEU A 229 22.03 -10.93 3.27
CA LEU A 229 21.70 -10.82 4.69
C LEU A 229 22.92 -11.06 5.59
N ARG A 230 23.70 -12.12 5.30
CA ARG A 230 24.93 -12.44 6.05
C ARG A 230 26.00 -11.36 5.91
N GLU A 231 26.10 -10.75 4.74
CA GLU A 231 27.07 -9.70 4.45
C GLU A 231 26.57 -8.31 4.85
N ASN A 232 25.37 -8.22 5.47
CA ASN A 232 24.71 -6.94 5.83
C ASN A 232 24.64 -5.93 4.68
N LEU A 233 24.38 -6.42 3.47
CA LEU A 233 24.31 -5.63 2.24
C LEU A 233 22.95 -4.94 2.06
N PHE A 234 22.61 -4.01 2.96
CA PHE A 234 21.42 -3.15 2.87
C PHE A 234 20.08 -3.88 2.68
N LEU A 235 20.05 -5.18 3.00
CA LEU A 235 18.85 -5.99 2.98
C LEU A 235 18.24 -6.03 4.37
N ILE A 236 16.97 -5.63 4.48
CA ILE A 236 16.23 -5.55 5.73
C ILE A 236 15.13 -6.62 5.70
N PRO A 237 15.10 -7.57 6.65
CA PRO A 237 14.02 -8.53 6.75
C PRO A 237 12.73 -7.83 7.19
N LEU A 238 11.59 -8.22 6.61
CA LEU A 238 10.27 -7.68 6.90
C LEU A 238 9.44 -8.60 7.80
N ASP A 239 9.89 -9.83 7.98
CA ASP A 239 9.24 -10.84 8.82
C ASP A 239 10.26 -11.62 9.66
N THR A 240 9.77 -12.35 10.65
CA THR A 240 10.60 -13.15 11.57
C THR A 240 11.17 -14.43 10.95
N HIS A 241 10.65 -14.84 9.78
CA HIS A 241 11.07 -16.07 9.10
C HIS A 241 12.09 -15.79 8.00
N ASN A 242 12.41 -14.52 7.75
CA ASN A 242 13.29 -14.09 6.68
C ASN A 242 12.81 -14.58 5.29
N GLU A 243 11.51 -14.51 5.05
CA GLU A 243 10.90 -14.82 3.76
C GLU A 243 10.77 -13.57 2.90
N TRP A 244 10.46 -12.43 3.52
CA TRP A 244 10.30 -11.16 2.87
C TRP A 244 11.35 -10.16 3.31
N PHE A 245 11.88 -9.40 2.35
CA PHE A 245 12.93 -8.41 2.54
C PHE A 245 12.59 -7.11 1.80
N ARG A 246 13.30 -6.06 2.15
CA ARG A 246 13.40 -4.85 1.33
C ARG A 246 14.85 -4.36 1.32
N TYR A 247 15.21 -3.63 0.30
CA TYR A 247 16.42 -2.85 0.35
C TYR A 247 16.23 -1.63 1.24
N HIS A 248 17.32 -1.16 1.86
CA HIS A 248 17.34 0.18 2.45
C HIS A 248 17.03 1.22 1.36
N ASP A 249 16.17 2.20 1.65
CA ASP A 249 15.61 3.09 0.63
C ASP A 249 16.70 3.83 -0.17
N LEU A 250 17.70 4.40 0.51
CA LEU A 250 18.83 5.10 -0.16
C LEU A 250 19.61 4.16 -1.09
N PHE A 251 19.80 2.92 -0.69
CA PHE A 251 20.49 1.93 -1.50
C PHE A 251 19.66 1.56 -2.73
N ARG A 252 18.36 1.31 -2.54
CA ARG A 252 17.43 1.03 -3.64
C ARG A 252 17.37 2.18 -4.64
N ASP A 253 17.29 3.43 -4.15
CA ASP A 253 17.24 4.61 -5.00
C ASP A 253 18.50 4.73 -5.86
N ALA A 254 19.68 4.48 -5.27
CA ALA A 254 20.94 4.45 -6.01
C ALA A 254 20.97 3.37 -7.10
N LEU A 255 20.51 2.14 -6.76
CA LEU A 255 20.39 1.04 -7.73
C LEU A 255 19.46 1.42 -8.88
N LEU A 256 18.26 1.96 -8.58
CA LEU A 256 17.30 2.38 -9.59
C LEU A 256 17.86 3.48 -10.50
N GLN A 257 18.61 4.44 -9.94
CA GLN A 257 19.27 5.46 -10.72
C GLN A 257 20.29 4.84 -11.70
N ARG A 258 21.09 3.88 -11.23
CA ARG A 258 22.08 3.17 -12.05
C ARG A 258 21.42 2.39 -13.19
N VAL A 259 20.35 1.64 -12.87
CA VAL A 259 19.64 0.84 -13.86
C VAL A 259 19.02 1.72 -14.93
N ARG A 260 18.37 2.83 -14.56
CA ARG A 260 17.80 3.80 -15.52
C ARG A 260 18.82 4.39 -16.48
N GLN A 261 20.07 4.58 -16.03
CA GLN A 261 21.13 5.13 -16.85
C GLN A 261 21.69 4.13 -17.87
N PHE A 262 21.78 2.83 -17.50
CA PHE A 262 22.55 1.87 -18.28
C PHE A 262 21.72 0.78 -18.96
N LYS A 263 20.51 0.47 -18.43
CA LYS A 263 19.67 -0.63 -18.94
C LYS A 263 18.16 -0.28 -18.85
N PRO A 264 17.69 0.81 -19.47
CA PRO A 264 16.29 1.22 -19.33
C PRO A 264 15.29 0.16 -19.86
N GLU A 265 15.61 -0.55 -20.97
CA GLU A 265 14.74 -1.55 -21.55
C GLU A 265 14.62 -2.82 -20.69
N ASP A 266 15.68 -3.21 -20.01
CA ASP A 266 15.66 -4.37 -19.11
C ASP A 266 14.82 -4.06 -17.85
N THR A 267 14.87 -2.83 -17.37
CA THR A 267 14.06 -2.36 -16.22
C THR A 267 12.57 -2.53 -16.46
N GLU A 268 12.11 -2.18 -17.65
CA GLU A 268 10.69 -2.30 -18.00
C GLU A 268 10.25 -3.76 -18.00
N LYS A 269 11.04 -4.64 -18.59
CA LYS A 269 10.76 -6.09 -18.60
C LYS A 269 10.78 -6.70 -17.19
N GLN A 270 11.74 -6.28 -16.36
CA GLN A 270 11.87 -6.74 -14.98
C GLN A 270 10.66 -6.30 -14.17
N TRP A 271 10.26 -5.03 -14.28
CA TRP A 271 9.08 -4.50 -13.63
C TRP A 271 7.81 -5.23 -14.06
N GLN A 272 7.61 -5.48 -15.37
CA GLN A 272 6.46 -6.23 -15.88
C GLN A 272 6.41 -7.65 -15.31
N ARG A 273 7.56 -8.33 -15.20
CA ARG A 273 7.64 -9.67 -14.57
C ARG A 273 7.32 -9.61 -13.09
N ALA A 274 7.80 -8.59 -12.38
CA ALA A 274 7.50 -8.40 -10.96
C ALA A 274 6.00 -8.21 -10.73
N VAL A 275 5.36 -7.31 -11.48
CA VAL A 275 3.91 -7.08 -11.40
C VAL A 275 3.13 -8.34 -11.75
N HIS A 276 3.50 -9.02 -12.81
CA HIS A 276 2.84 -10.27 -13.21
C HIS A 276 2.92 -11.34 -12.12
N TRP A 277 4.10 -11.50 -11.50
CA TRP A 277 4.27 -12.40 -10.36
C TRP A 277 3.37 -12.02 -9.18
N LEU A 278 3.32 -10.73 -8.81
CA LEU A 278 2.48 -10.22 -7.74
C LEU A 278 0.99 -10.54 -7.97
N LEU A 279 0.51 -10.34 -9.19
CA LEU A 279 -0.89 -10.62 -9.55
C LEU A 279 -1.24 -12.10 -9.42
N ILE A 280 -0.35 -13.00 -9.88
CA ILE A 280 -0.59 -14.46 -9.85
C ILE A 280 -0.50 -15.03 -8.43
N HIS A 281 0.37 -14.48 -7.58
CA HIS A 281 0.61 -15.00 -6.23
C HIS A 281 -0.26 -14.34 -5.14
N GLY A 282 -1.35 -13.67 -5.52
CA GLY A 282 -2.32 -13.11 -4.58
C GLY A 282 -1.96 -11.74 -4.01
N HIS A 283 -0.85 -11.12 -4.45
CA HIS A 283 -0.45 -9.78 -4.07
C HIS A 283 -1.05 -8.71 -4.99
N VAL A 284 -2.33 -8.88 -5.35
CA VAL A 284 -3.01 -8.10 -6.40
C VAL A 284 -2.98 -6.60 -6.12
N GLN A 285 -3.20 -6.19 -4.88
CA GLN A 285 -3.20 -4.77 -4.50
C GLN A 285 -1.84 -4.11 -4.74
N GLU A 286 -0.77 -4.81 -4.39
CA GLU A 286 0.59 -4.33 -4.60
C GLU A 286 0.92 -4.24 -6.10
N GLY A 287 0.54 -5.26 -6.87
CA GLY A 287 0.66 -5.25 -8.32
C GLY A 287 -0.07 -4.06 -8.96
N ILE A 288 -1.32 -3.80 -8.57
CA ILE A 288 -2.09 -2.64 -9.03
C ILE A 288 -1.40 -1.33 -8.64
N SER A 289 -0.91 -1.22 -7.40
CA SER A 289 -0.22 -0.01 -6.94
C SER A 289 1.03 0.28 -7.78
N GLN A 290 1.78 -0.75 -8.18
CA GLN A 290 2.92 -0.62 -9.09
C GLN A 290 2.50 -0.14 -10.49
N ILE A 291 1.39 -0.67 -11.03
CA ILE A 291 0.86 -0.27 -12.34
C ILE A 291 0.43 1.21 -12.31
N VAL A 292 -0.25 1.65 -11.25
CA VAL A 292 -0.66 3.05 -11.07
C VAL A 292 0.55 3.98 -10.99
N GLN A 293 1.60 3.60 -10.25
CA GLN A 293 2.83 4.38 -10.16
C GLN A 293 3.55 4.53 -11.52
N HIS A 294 3.48 3.49 -12.35
CA HIS A 294 4.03 3.49 -13.70
C HIS A 294 3.13 4.15 -14.75
N GLN A 295 1.86 4.46 -14.38
CA GLN A 295 0.86 5.06 -15.26
C GLN A 295 0.54 4.20 -16.50
N ASP A 296 0.64 2.87 -16.38
CA ASP A 296 0.22 1.95 -17.45
C ASP A 296 -1.30 1.73 -17.36
N TRP A 297 -2.05 2.70 -17.88
CA TRP A 297 -3.50 2.72 -17.82
C TRP A 297 -4.18 1.55 -18.56
N PRO A 298 -3.70 1.12 -19.74
CA PRO A 298 -4.25 -0.05 -20.41
C PRO A 298 -4.11 -1.32 -19.58
N TRP A 299 -2.97 -1.53 -18.94
CA TRP A 299 -2.78 -2.69 -18.05
C TRP A 299 -3.61 -2.59 -16.78
N LEU A 300 -3.68 -1.40 -16.18
CA LEU A 300 -4.55 -1.14 -15.02
C LEU A 300 -6.01 -1.51 -15.31
N ALA A 301 -6.54 -1.05 -16.43
CA ALA A 301 -7.90 -1.33 -16.87
C ALA A 301 -8.17 -2.84 -16.99
N LYS A 302 -7.24 -3.58 -17.60
CA LYS A 302 -7.31 -5.02 -17.72
C LYS A 302 -7.30 -5.74 -16.36
N VAL A 303 -6.37 -5.38 -15.48
CA VAL A 303 -6.24 -5.99 -14.14
C VAL A 303 -7.46 -5.69 -13.27
N LEU A 304 -8.00 -4.47 -13.35
CA LEU A 304 -9.23 -4.13 -12.63
C LEU A 304 -10.45 -4.89 -13.16
N ALA A 305 -10.55 -5.10 -14.48
CA ALA A 305 -11.63 -5.91 -15.06
C ALA A 305 -11.54 -7.39 -14.62
N GLU A 306 -10.33 -7.94 -14.47
CA GLU A 306 -10.10 -9.34 -14.07
C GLU A 306 -10.25 -9.56 -12.55
N HIS A 307 -9.72 -8.66 -11.72
CA HIS A 307 -9.60 -8.85 -10.27
C HIS A 307 -10.49 -7.93 -9.42
N GLY A 308 -11.07 -6.89 -10.02
CA GLY A 308 -11.76 -5.82 -9.29
C GLY A 308 -12.95 -6.32 -8.48
N ASN A 309 -13.76 -7.24 -9.02
CA ASN A 309 -14.90 -7.81 -8.31
C ASN A 309 -14.46 -8.58 -7.06
N ASN A 310 -13.40 -9.39 -7.16
CA ASN A 310 -12.85 -10.14 -6.03
C ASN A 310 -12.31 -9.19 -4.94
N LEU A 311 -11.71 -8.08 -5.34
CA LEU A 311 -11.23 -7.05 -4.42
C LEU A 311 -12.39 -6.36 -3.69
N ILE A 312 -13.49 -6.04 -4.40
CA ILE A 312 -14.68 -5.45 -3.78
C ILE A 312 -15.29 -6.41 -2.77
N HIS A 313 -15.44 -7.69 -3.11
CA HIS A 313 -15.94 -8.70 -2.20
C HIS A 313 -15.03 -8.94 -1.00
N GLY A 314 -13.72 -8.76 -1.17
CA GLY A 314 -12.74 -8.73 -0.08
C GLY A 314 -12.77 -7.46 0.78
N GLY A 315 -13.70 -6.52 0.54
CA GLY A 315 -13.83 -5.28 1.30
C GLY A 315 -12.97 -4.11 0.81
N PHE A 316 -12.26 -4.27 -0.33
CA PHE A 316 -11.34 -3.24 -0.87
C PHE A 316 -12.04 -2.26 -1.83
N HIS A 317 -13.32 -1.95 -1.60
CA HIS A 317 -14.11 -1.07 -2.48
C HIS A 317 -13.52 0.36 -2.58
N LEU A 318 -12.99 0.95 -1.50
CA LEU A 318 -12.37 2.28 -1.53
C LEU A 318 -11.06 2.32 -2.32
N PRO A 319 -10.10 1.38 -2.13
CA PRO A 319 -8.95 1.27 -3.02
C PRO A 319 -9.32 1.12 -4.49
N VAL A 320 -10.31 0.26 -4.80
CA VAL A 320 -10.78 0.07 -6.17
C VAL A 320 -11.31 1.37 -6.76
N LEU A 321 -12.10 2.15 -6.01
CA LEU A 321 -12.54 3.49 -6.45
C LEU A 321 -11.37 4.41 -6.75
N SER A 322 -10.38 4.47 -5.86
CA SER A 322 -9.19 5.29 -6.07
C SER A 322 -8.42 4.92 -7.33
N TRP A 323 -8.29 3.63 -7.62
CA TRP A 323 -7.63 3.15 -8.83
C TRP A 323 -8.45 3.43 -10.10
N LEU A 324 -9.77 3.26 -10.04
CA LEU A 324 -10.67 3.65 -11.14
C LEU A 324 -10.62 5.16 -11.42
N ASP A 325 -10.53 5.98 -10.36
CA ASP A 325 -10.40 7.44 -10.48
C ASP A 325 -9.03 7.88 -11.06
N SER A 326 -8.02 7.00 -11.01
CA SER A 326 -6.71 7.24 -11.63
C SER A 326 -6.73 7.00 -13.15
N LEU A 327 -7.71 6.25 -13.68
CA LEU A 327 -7.83 5.97 -15.11
C LEU A 327 -8.23 7.24 -15.88
N PRO A 328 -7.75 7.40 -17.12
CA PRO A 328 -8.28 8.42 -18.03
C PRO A 328 -9.79 8.27 -18.23
N ALA A 329 -10.51 9.39 -18.28
CA ALA A 329 -11.98 9.40 -18.33
C ALA A 329 -12.55 8.58 -19.49
N ASN A 330 -11.91 8.62 -20.67
CA ASN A 330 -12.30 7.83 -21.84
C ASN A 330 -12.21 6.33 -21.62
N THR A 331 -11.24 5.86 -20.85
CA THR A 331 -11.07 4.42 -20.56
C THR A 331 -12.25 3.84 -19.76
N LEU A 332 -12.81 4.61 -18.85
CA LEU A 332 -14.00 4.23 -18.09
C LEU A 332 -15.26 4.28 -18.97
N GLN A 333 -15.39 5.32 -19.80
CA GLN A 333 -16.54 5.50 -20.69
C GLN A 333 -16.60 4.45 -21.82
N ASP A 334 -15.47 3.85 -22.19
CA ASP A 334 -15.41 2.84 -23.24
C ASP A 334 -15.55 1.40 -22.71
N SER A 335 -15.62 1.20 -21.37
CA SER A 335 -15.68 -0.14 -20.75
C SER A 335 -16.86 -0.31 -19.81
N PRO A 336 -17.95 -0.97 -20.24
CA PRO A 336 -19.08 -1.29 -19.38
C PRO A 336 -18.68 -2.08 -18.14
N GLN A 337 -17.68 -2.97 -18.24
CA GLN A 337 -17.18 -3.77 -17.12
C GLN A 337 -16.56 -2.89 -16.03
N LEU A 338 -15.74 -1.91 -16.40
CA LEU A 338 -15.12 -1.00 -15.44
C LEU A 338 -16.14 -0.02 -14.84
N LEU A 339 -17.12 0.40 -15.63
CA LEU A 339 -18.20 1.24 -15.12
C LEU A 339 -19.08 0.47 -14.13
N MET A 340 -19.39 -0.80 -14.43
CA MET A 340 -20.12 -1.66 -13.48
C MET A 340 -19.32 -1.92 -12.20
N LEU A 341 -18.00 -2.13 -12.32
CA LEU A 341 -17.12 -2.24 -11.17
C LEU A 341 -17.16 -0.98 -10.29
N ARG A 342 -17.21 0.21 -10.91
CA ARG A 342 -17.37 1.49 -10.22
C ARG A 342 -18.73 1.57 -9.50
N VAL A 343 -19.79 1.12 -10.14
CA VAL A 343 -21.12 1.05 -9.52
C VAL A 343 -21.12 0.17 -8.28
N TRP A 344 -20.56 -1.03 -8.35
CA TRP A 344 -20.43 -1.91 -7.20
C TRP A 344 -19.59 -1.31 -6.07
N ALA A 345 -18.47 -0.71 -6.40
CA ALA A 345 -17.60 -0.10 -5.40
C ALA A 345 -18.29 1.09 -4.70
N LEU A 346 -19.05 1.92 -5.42
CA LEU A 346 -19.85 3.00 -4.87
C LEU A 346 -21.03 2.48 -4.02
N PHE A 347 -21.66 1.39 -4.46
CA PHE A 347 -22.74 0.74 -3.72
C PHE A 347 -22.27 0.26 -2.33
N PHE A 348 -21.14 -0.46 -2.27
CA PHE A 348 -20.54 -0.89 -1.01
C PHE A 348 -19.95 0.26 -0.18
N ALA A 349 -19.58 1.37 -0.81
CA ALA A 349 -19.19 2.61 -0.14
C ALA A 349 -20.41 3.43 0.38
N ASN A 350 -21.63 2.90 0.23
CA ASN A 350 -22.90 3.56 0.59
C ASN A 350 -23.13 4.93 -0.12
N ARG A 351 -22.59 5.09 -1.32
CA ARG A 351 -22.73 6.30 -2.15
C ARG A 351 -23.89 6.14 -3.14
N VAL A 352 -25.09 5.91 -2.59
CA VAL A 352 -26.31 5.57 -3.38
C VAL A 352 -26.83 6.74 -4.23
N ASP A 353 -26.51 7.96 -3.85
CA ASP A 353 -26.92 9.23 -4.51
C ASP A 353 -26.42 9.36 -5.96
N VAL A 354 -25.30 8.74 -6.29
CA VAL A 354 -24.66 8.83 -7.61
C VAL A 354 -24.89 7.61 -8.49
N LEU A 355 -25.58 6.57 -8.00
CA LEU A 355 -25.69 5.29 -8.71
C LEU A 355 -26.66 5.36 -9.90
N GLU A 356 -27.84 5.99 -9.76
CA GLU A 356 -28.87 5.99 -10.79
C GLU A 356 -28.39 6.60 -12.13
N PRO A 357 -27.69 7.77 -12.15
CA PRO A 357 -27.09 8.27 -13.37
C PRO A 357 -26.09 7.34 -14.04
N LEU A 358 -25.24 6.66 -13.23
CA LEU A 358 -24.24 5.72 -13.76
C LEU A 358 -24.89 4.44 -14.33
N LEU A 359 -25.98 3.96 -13.70
CA LEU A 359 -26.74 2.83 -14.23
C LEU A 359 -27.40 3.18 -15.55
N GLY A 360 -27.92 4.42 -15.73
CA GLY A 360 -28.45 4.89 -16.99
C GLY A 360 -27.40 4.97 -18.10
N GLU A 361 -26.21 5.51 -17.76
CA GLU A 361 -25.07 5.55 -18.69
C GLU A 361 -24.66 4.14 -19.14
N LEU A 362 -24.63 3.20 -18.21
CA LEU A 362 -24.28 1.81 -18.48
C LEU A 362 -25.31 1.13 -19.42
N GLU A 363 -26.62 1.35 -19.21
CA GLU A 363 -27.66 0.85 -20.12
C GLU A 363 -27.51 1.40 -21.53
N ASP A 364 -27.29 2.71 -21.66
CA ASP A 364 -27.07 3.34 -22.96
C ASP A 364 -25.83 2.76 -23.70
N MET A 365 -24.80 2.37 -22.95
CA MET A 365 -23.62 1.70 -23.53
C MET A 365 -23.95 0.27 -23.98
N LEU A 366 -24.69 -0.49 -23.18
CA LEU A 366 -25.07 -1.86 -23.52
C LEU A 366 -26.02 -1.88 -24.73
N ASP A 367 -26.98 -0.96 -24.81
CA ASP A 367 -27.91 -0.85 -25.94
C ASP A 367 -27.18 -0.56 -27.25
N LYS A 368 -26.15 0.30 -27.20
CA LYS A 368 -25.28 0.57 -28.36
C LYS A 368 -24.49 -0.64 -28.81
N GLN A 369 -23.92 -1.40 -27.84
CA GLN A 369 -23.15 -2.63 -28.14
C GLN A 369 -24.03 -3.71 -28.78
N VAL A 370 -25.29 -3.85 -28.34
CA VAL A 370 -26.25 -4.79 -28.93
C VAL A 370 -26.64 -4.34 -30.35
N ALA A 371 -26.82 -3.04 -30.58
CA ALA A 371 -27.15 -2.50 -31.91
C ALA A 371 -26.01 -2.72 -32.91
N ASP A 372 -24.75 -2.67 -32.48
CA ASP A 372 -23.56 -2.84 -33.31
C ASP A 372 -23.18 -4.31 -33.56
N SER A 373 -24.05 -5.27 -33.18
CA SER A 373 -23.87 -6.73 -33.37
C SER A 373 -22.54 -7.30 -32.87
N HIS A 374 -22.07 -6.85 -31.73
CA HIS A 374 -20.89 -7.43 -31.09
C HIS A 374 -21.18 -8.82 -30.52
N PRO A 375 -20.21 -9.79 -30.60
CA PRO A 375 -20.42 -11.20 -30.25
C PRO A 375 -20.52 -11.50 -28.75
N ASP A 376 -20.46 -10.51 -27.88
CA ASP A 376 -20.44 -10.71 -26.42
C ASP A 376 -21.84 -10.53 -25.76
N ALA A 377 -22.82 -11.24 -26.31
CA ALA A 377 -24.20 -11.22 -25.81
C ALA A 377 -24.33 -11.79 -24.35
N GLU A 378 -23.50 -12.76 -23.98
CA GLU A 378 -23.48 -13.32 -22.62
C GLU A 378 -22.96 -12.33 -21.59
N GLY A 379 -21.90 -11.58 -21.92
CA GLY A 379 -21.35 -10.52 -21.06
C GLY A 379 -22.38 -9.40 -20.84
N ALA A 380 -23.06 -8.97 -21.89
CA ALA A 380 -24.10 -7.94 -21.79
C ALA A 380 -25.29 -8.36 -20.93
N LEU A 381 -25.78 -9.60 -21.09
CA LEU A 381 -26.87 -10.15 -20.26
C LEU A 381 -26.49 -10.20 -18.77
N GLY A 382 -25.22 -10.51 -18.49
CA GLY A 382 -24.73 -10.52 -17.13
C GLY A 382 -24.72 -9.15 -16.48
N LEU A 383 -24.26 -8.13 -17.19
CA LEU A 383 -24.27 -6.74 -16.71
C LEU A 383 -25.69 -6.21 -16.51
N GLN A 384 -26.65 -6.59 -17.38
CA GLN A 384 -28.07 -6.24 -17.23
C GLN A 384 -28.66 -6.80 -15.92
N SER A 385 -28.29 -8.03 -15.55
CA SER A 385 -28.72 -8.65 -14.29
C SER A 385 -28.12 -7.91 -13.08
N GLU A 386 -26.88 -7.46 -13.17
CA GLU A 386 -26.24 -6.67 -12.12
C GLU A 386 -26.89 -5.29 -11.95
N ILE A 387 -27.21 -4.60 -13.06
CA ILE A 387 -27.98 -3.34 -13.04
C ILE A 387 -29.32 -3.54 -12.34
N SER A 388 -30.07 -4.58 -12.73
CA SER A 388 -31.38 -4.90 -12.14
C SER A 388 -31.28 -5.19 -10.65
N LEU A 389 -30.21 -5.87 -10.23
CA LEU A 389 -29.96 -6.15 -8.82
C LEU A 389 -29.69 -4.87 -8.02
N ILE A 390 -28.79 -4.01 -8.47
CA ILE A 390 -28.52 -2.72 -7.80
C ILE A 390 -29.80 -1.88 -7.71
N ARG A 391 -30.59 -1.79 -8.80
CA ARG A 391 -31.88 -1.09 -8.78
C ARG A 391 -32.86 -1.67 -7.80
N SER A 392 -32.88 -2.99 -7.57
CA SER A 392 -33.73 -3.60 -6.56
C SER A 392 -33.40 -3.08 -5.15
N TYR A 393 -32.11 -2.90 -4.85
CA TYR A 393 -31.68 -2.30 -3.58
C TYR A 393 -32.02 -0.80 -3.47
N LEU A 394 -31.88 -0.05 -4.57
CA LEU A 394 -32.27 1.37 -4.62
C LEU A 394 -33.79 1.53 -4.45
N ALA A 395 -34.61 0.65 -5.05
CA ALA A 395 -36.05 0.65 -4.87
C ALA A 395 -36.42 0.40 -3.39
N ARG A 396 -35.79 -0.59 -2.73
CA ARG A 396 -36.00 -0.84 -1.28
C ARG A 396 -35.65 0.37 -0.43
N SER A 397 -34.54 1.05 -0.72
CA SER A 397 -34.15 2.25 0.01
C SER A 397 -35.16 3.37 -0.10
N LYS A 398 -35.99 3.38 -1.17
CA LYS A 398 -37.09 4.31 -1.41
C LYS A 398 -38.46 3.76 -0.94
N SER A 399 -38.48 2.63 -0.23
CA SER A 399 -39.69 1.95 0.25
C SER A 399 -40.63 1.48 -0.89
N ASP A 400 -40.08 1.21 -2.09
CA ASP A 400 -40.78 0.59 -3.20
C ASP A 400 -40.51 -0.92 -3.21
N ASP A 401 -41.10 -1.61 -2.24
CA ASP A 401 -40.87 -3.04 -2.01
C ASP A 401 -41.39 -3.91 -3.18
N LYS A 402 -42.40 -3.45 -3.91
CA LYS A 402 -42.98 -4.21 -5.05
C LYS A 402 -41.97 -4.25 -6.20
N SER A 403 -41.52 -3.10 -6.64
CA SER A 403 -40.51 -3.01 -7.73
C SER A 403 -39.21 -3.71 -7.34
N ALA A 404 -38.79 -3.58 -6.09
CA ALA A 404 -37.61 -4.29 -5.56
C ALA A 404 -37.76 -5.81 -5.66
N SER A 405 -38.91 -6.37 -5.24
CA SER A 405 -39.19 -7.80 -5.29
C SER A 405 -39.26 -8.33 -6.72
N ASP A 406 -39.93 -7.60 -7.63
CA ASP A 406 -40.08 -8.00 -9.02
C ASP A 406 -38.70 -8.06 -9.71
N LEU A 407 -37.81 -7.05 -9.52
CA LEU A 407 -36.46 -7.01 -10.03
C LEU A 407 -35.59 -8.13 -9.47
N THR A 408 -35.66 -8.39 -8.15
CA THR A 408 -34.88 -9.44 -7.50
C THR A 408 -35.26 -10.82 -8.04
N GLN A 409 -36.58 -11.07 -8.25
CA GLN A 409 -37.08 -12.31 -8.82
C GLN A 409 -36.69 -12.50 -10.29
N GLN A 410 -36.61 -11.41 -11.06
CA GLN A 410 -36.12 -11.44 -12.42
C GLN A 410 -34.66 -11.85 -12.45
N VAL A 411 -33.81 -11.19 -11.65
CA VAL A 411 -32.37 -11.53 -11.55
C VAL A 411 -32.16 -12.98 -11.16
N LEU A 412 -32.96 -13.51 -10.19
CA LEU A 412 -32.83 -14.89 -9.76
C LEU A 412 -33.17 -15.92 -10.86
N ARG A 413 -34.04 -15.57 -11.80
CA ARG A 413 -34.35 -16.41 -12.98
C ARG A 413 -33.26 -16.38 -14.04
N ASP A 414 -32.63 -15.21 -14.23
CA ASP A 414 -31.72 -14.96 -15.32
C ASP A 414 -30.25 -15.20 -14.93
N ILE A 415 -29.99 -15.42 -13.63
CA ILE A 415 -28.61 -15.53 -13.12
C ILE A 415 -27.99 -16.86 -13.53
N ASP A 416 -26.85 -16.79 -14.18
CA ASP A 416 -26.07 -17.97 -14.55
C ASP A 416 -25.57 -18.72 -13.32
N HIS A 417 -25.50 -20.05 -13.44
CA HIS A 417 -25.04 -20.94 -12.39
C HIS A 417 -23.57 -20.72 -11.99
N THR A 418 -22.77 -20.08 -12.83
CA THR A 418 -21.34 -19.79 -12.58
C THR A 418 -21.11 -18.51 -11.78
N ARG A 419 -22.09 -17.61 -11.66
CA ARG A 419 -21.93 -16.31 -10.98
C ARG A 419 -22.26 -16.39 -9.48
N ILE A 420 -21.44 -17.12 -8.74
CA ILE A 420 -21.66 -17.40 -7.31
C ILE A 420 -21.78 -16.13 -6.44
N PRO A 421 -20.90 -15.11 -6.56
CA PRO A 421 -21.01 -13.91 -5.72
C PRO A 421 -22.32 -13.13 -5.95
N LEU A 422 -22.77 -13.05 -7.20
CA LEU A 422 -24.04 -12.39 -7.53
C LEU A 422 -25.25 -13.11 -6.93
N LYS A 423 -25.18 -14.45 -6.84
CA LYS A 423 -26.20 -15.25 -6.15
C LYS A 423 -26.31 -14.92 -4.67
N SER A 424 -25.20 -14.77 -3.98
CA SER A 424 -25.19 -14.41 -2.55
C SER A 424 -25.98 -13.11 -2.32
N VAL A 425 -25.65 -12.06 -3.08
CA VAL A 425 -26.31 -10.75 -2.96
C VAL A 425 -27.78 -10.84 -3.37
N THR A 426 -28.13 -11.62 -4.41
CA THR A 426 -29.52 -11.82 -4.86
C THR A 426 -30.35 -12.54 -3.80
N TYR A 427 -29.84 -13.64 -3.25
CA TYR A 427 -30.56 -14.39 -2.18
C TYR A 427 -30.70 -13.56 -0.90
N TYR A 428 -29.74 -12.68 -0.60
CA TYR A 428 -29.91 -11.72 0.49
C TYR A 428 -31.10 -10.79 0.24
N GLY A 429 -31.24 -10.25 -0.98
CA GLY A 429 -32.40 -9.45 -1.38
C GLY A 429 -33.75 -10.23 -1.26
N VAL A 430 -33.78 -11.48 -1.70
CA VAL A 430 -34.95 -12.37 -1.55
C VAL A 430 -35.28 -12.57 -0.08
N GLY A 431 -34.31 -12.78 0.76
CA GLY A 431 -34.50 -12.93 2.21
C GLY A 431 -35.10 -11.66 2.85
N LEU A 432 -34.66 -10.48 2.43
CA LEU A 432 -35.27 -9.22 2.87
C LEU A 432 -36.73 -9.09 2.43
N ASP A 433 -37.08 -9.53 1.21
CA ASP A 433 -38.47 -9.53 0.71
C ASP A 433 -39.40 -10.43 1.54
N TYR A 434 -38.97 -11.65 1.88
CA TYR A 434 -39.74 -12.56 2.73
C TYR A 434 -39.86 -12.03 4.16
N TYR A 435 -38.77 -11.45 4.69
CA TYR A 435 -38.79 -10.82 6.00
C TYR A 435 -39.81 -9.68 6.09
N GLY A 436 -39.80 -8.77 5.08
CA GLY A 436 -40.77 -7.69 4.98
C GLY A 436 -42.24 -8.15 4.86
N LYS A 437 -42.48 -9.34 4.26
CA LYS A 437 -43.80 -9.98 4.17
C LYS A 437 -44.18 -10.75 5.43
N GLY A 438 -43.30 -10.89 6.40
CA GLY A 438 -43.51 -11.64 7.64
C GLY A 438 -43.38 -13.17 7.48
N ASP A 439 -42.91 -13.67 6.33
CA ASP A 439 -42.59 -15.08 6.10
C ASP A 439 -41.15 -15.38 6.59
N LEU A 440 -41.06 -15.61 7.90
CA LEU A 440 -39.77 -15.80 8.56
C LEU A 440 -39.07 -17.10 8.14
N ALA A 441 -39.82 -18.14 7.80
CA ALA A 441 -39.25 -19.42 7.38
C ALA A 441 -38.59 -19.29 5.98
N ALA A 442 -39.30 -18.71 5.03
CA ALA A 442 -38.75 -18.46 3.70
C ALA A 442 -37.60 -17.45 3.73
N ALA A 443 -37.66 -16.48 4.65
CA ALA A 443 -36.55 -15.53 4.86
C ALA A 443 -35.27 -16.23 5.37
N GLU A 444 -35.39 -17.14 6.34
CA GLU A 444 -34.28 -17.93 6.88
C GLU A 444 -33.64 -18.81 5.80
N ASP A 445 -34.44 -19.50 4.99
CA ASP A 445 -33.94 -20.33 3.89
C ASP A 445 -33.17 -19.52 2.84
N ALA A 446 -33.71 -18.37 2.47
CA ALA A 446 -33.07 -17.47 1.51
C ALA A 446 -31.76 -16.87 2.06
N LEU A 447 -31.77 -16.40 3.31
CA LEU A 447 -30.56 -15.83 3.94
C LEU A 447 -29.50 -16.91 4.18
N THR A 448 -29.88 -18.13 4.52
CA THR A 448 -28.95 -19.27 4.62
C THR A 448 -28.32 -19.58 3.26
N SER A 449 -29.11 -19.51 2.18
CA SER A 449 -28.59 -19.65 0.82
C SER A 449 -27.62 -18.54 0.46
N ALA A 450 -27.90 -17.27 0.87
CA ALA A 450 -27.01 -16.15 0.67
C ALA A 450 -25.65 -16.36 1.35
N VAL A 451 -25.64 -16.82 2.61
CA VAL A 451 -24.41 -17.15 3.35
C VAL A 451 -23.63 -18.25 2.64
N ARG A 452 -24.31 -19.35 2.29
CA ARG A 452 -23.68 -20.49 1.60
C ARG A 452 -23.00 -20.09 0.28
N TYR A 453 -23.62 -19.19 -0.50
CA TYR A 453 -23.01 -18.69 -1.74
C TYR A 453 -21.94 -17.61 -1.48
N GLY A 454 -21.93 -16.98 -0.32
CA GLY A 454 -20.89 -16.06 0.08
C GLY A 454 -19.61 -16.71 0.61
N GLU A 455 -19.69 -17.99 1.01
CA GLU A 455 -18.54 -18.79 1.49
C GLU A 455 -17.84 -19.59 0.37
N LEU A 456 -18.45 -19.68 -0.82
CA LEU A 456 -17.91 -20.36 -2.01
C LEU A 456 -17.09 -19.39 -2.86
#